data_7bebc7f06f205613cf76590f840ac110
#
_entry.id   7bebc7f06f205613cf76590f840ac110
#
_cell.length_a   1.000
_cell.length_b   1.000
_cell.length_c   1.000
_cell.angle_alpha   90.00
_cell.angle_beta   90.00
_cell.angle_gamma   90.00
#
_symmetry.space_group_name_H-M   'P 1'
#
loop_
_entity.id
_entity.type
_entity.pdbx_description
1 polymer ?
#
loop_
_entity_poly.entity_id
_entity_poly.type
_entity_poly.pdbx_seq_one_letter_code
_entity_poly.pdbx_strand_id
1 'polypeptide(L)'
;ALFGAPIALEDAPQRAIRSAYAIQREMSKFNDRLKKGQQGIPSLKMRIGIHSGPVVVGTLGNNLRVEFKAVGDTVNIASRMEGLAEPGTIYVTRDTFKLTEGYFRFEALGDKRVKGKENPVSTYRVIAPSTRKTRFDVNAERGLTSFVGRDRELDLLLDSLERAKDGTGQAFSIIGEAGIGKSRFLYEFRKIVSSEDITFLEGKCLSYGKGIPYHPVSDILKGNFEIGENDPDDVIREKVRSGIEALDADEETTLPYLLELLGVRDSGIEGIQMSPEGRKDRIIEAVKQIILKGAQHRPLVIAFEDLHWADQSTEDAIKLLLEAIPGAKVLIVFTYRPDFVHAWESRSYHNQITLNRLSNKESLFM
;
A
#
# COMPACT_ATOMS: atom_id res chain seq x y z
N ALA A 1 -13.20 18.86 -1.49
CA ALA A 1 -13.01 17.66 -2.31
C ALA A 1 -14.07 16.62 -1.95
N LEU A 2 -14.45 15.78 -2.90
CA LEU A 2 -15.43 14.73 -2.75
C LEU A 2 -14.77 13.39 -3.13
N PHE A 3 -14.93 12.36 -2.29
CA PHE A 3 -14.43 11.01 -2.50
C PHE A 3 -15.60 10.03 -2.55
N GLY A 4 -15.57 9.08 -3.48
CA GLY A 4 -16.66 8.10 -3.67
C GLY A 4 -17.82 8.59 -4.52
N ALA A 5 -17.66 9.68 -5.29
CA ALA A 5 -18.61 10.15 -6.30
C ALA A 5 -17.85 10.87 -7.44
N PRO A 6 -18.28 10.74 -8.69
CA PRO A 6 -19.44 9.98 -9.20
C PRO A 6 -19.27 8.47 -9.16
N ILE A 7 -18.04 7.97 -8.97
CA ILE A 7 -17.74 6.54 -8.87
C ILE A 7 -17.69 6.16 -7.39
N ALA A 8 -18.49 5.18 -6.99
CA ALA A 8 -18.46 4.64 -5.64
C ALA A 8 -17.10 3.97 -5.37
N LEU A 9 -16.46 4.34 -4.29
CA LEU A 9 -15.18 3.80 -3.83
C LEU A 9 -15.37 3.21 -2.44
N GLU A 10 -15.05 1.95 -2.26
CA GLU A 10 -15.19 1.27 -0.99
C GLU A 10 -14.29 1.85 0.10
N ASP A 11 -13.13 2.37 -0.29
CA ASP A 11 -12.09 2.97 0.55
C ASP A 11 -12.09 4.52 0.53
N ALA A 12 -13.22 5.14 0.12
CA ALA A 12 -13.34 6.60 0.02
C ALA A 12 -12.91 7.36 1.29
N PRO A 13 -13.30 6.94 2.52
CA PRO A 13 -12.88 7.62 3.74
C PRO A 13 -11.37 7.53 3.99
N GLN A 14 -10.75 6.38 3.71
CA GLN A 14 -9.30 6.19 3.84
C GLN A 14 -8.54 7.07 2.85
N ARG A 15 -9.00 7.12 1.58
CA ARG A 15 -8.43 8.00 0.54
C ARG A 15 -8.51 9.46 0.94
N ALA A 16 -9.64 9.89 1.49
CA ALA A 16 -9.81 11.28 1.95
C ALA A 16 -8.78 11.65 3.01
N ILE A 17 -8.58 10.80 4.03
CA ILE A 17 -7.60 11.04 5.09
C ILE A 17 -6.16 10.97 4.56
N ARG A 18 -5.82 9.98 3.70
CA ARG A 18 -4.48 9.89 3.10
C ARG A 18 -4.16 11.12 2.26
N SER A 19 -5.10 11.58 1.43
CA SER A 19 -4.94 12.81 0.65
C SER A 19 -4.73 14.03 1.55
N ALA A 20 -5.51 14.16 2.61
CA ALA A 20 -5.37 15.25 3.58
C ALA A 20 -3.99 15.21 4.28
N TYR A 21 -3.53 14.03 4.66
CA TYR A 21 -2.21 13.85 5.27
C TYR A 21 -1.07 14.19 4.30
N ALA A 22 -1.18 13.76 3.04
CA ALA A 22 -0.21 14.10 1.99
C ALA A 22 -0.16 15.63 1.75
N ILE A 23 -1.32 16.30 1.71
CA ILE A 23 -1.40 17.76 1.58
C ILE A 23 -0.67 18.45 2.75
N GLN A 24 -0.90 18.04 3.99
CA GLN A 24 -0.22 18.63 5.15
C GLN A 24 1.30 18.43 5.08
N ARG A 25 1.76 17.25 4.65
CA ARG A 25 3.18 16.97 4.46
C ARG A 25 3.81 17.84 3.37
N GLU A 26 3.14 18.00 2.24
CA GLU A 26 3.62 18.88 1.16
C GLU A 26 3.59 20.37 1.56
N MET A 27 2.61 20.81 2.35
CA MET A 27 2.59 22.15 2.93
C MET A 27 3.79 22.40 3.86
N SER A 28 4.17 21.42 4.67
CA SER A 28 5.37 21.51 5.51
C SER A 28 6.62 21.70 4.66
N LYS A 29 6.82 20.86 3.64
CA LYS A 29 7.95 20.97 2.70
C LYS A 29 7.95 22.31 1.94
N PHE A 30 6.77 22.79 1.56
CA PHE A 30 6.64 24.11 0.91
C PHE A 30 7.06 25.25 1.84
N ASN A 31 6.64 25.22 3.11
CA ASN A 31 7.06 26.18 4.10
C ASN A 31 8.58 26.18 4.34
N ASP A 32 9.22 25.01 4.35
CA ASP A 32 10.65 24.87 4.50
C ASP A 32 11.41 25.50 3.31
N ARG A 33 10.87 25.32 2.09
CA ARG A 33 11.40 25.98 0.87
C ARG A 33 11.25 27.49 0.92
N LEU A 34 10.09 28.00 1.38
CA LEU A 34 9.85 29.44 1.52
C LEU A 34 10.83 30.07 2.51
N LYS A 35 11.09 29.44 3.66
CA LYS A 35 12.03 29.91 4.66
C LYS A 35 13.48 29.99 4.16
N LYS A 36 13.87 29.08 3.28
CA LYS A 36 15.20 29.08 2.64
C LYS A 36 15.36 30.17 1.58
N GLY A 37 14.28 30.58 0.91
CA GLY A 37 14.31 31.56 -0.19
C GLY A 37 14.11 33.02 0.23
N GLN A 38 13.33 33.29 1.28
CA GLN A 38 13.04 34.66 1.77
C GLN A 38 12.80 34.64 3.27
N GLN A 39 13.57 35.43 4.02
CA GLN A 39 13.35 35.63 5.46
C GLN A 39 12.10 36.52 5.70
N GLY A 40 11.22 36.08 6.59
CA GLY A 40 10.08 36.90 7.04
C GLY A 40 8.70 36.47 6.51
N ILE A 41 8.60 35.45 5.63
CA ILE A 41 7.30 34.93 5.21
C ILE A 41 6.70 34.07 6.33
N PRO A 42 5.44 34.34 6.77
CA PRO A 42 4.78 33.51 7.76
C PRO A 42 4.50 32.11 7.21
N SER A 43 4.63 31.10 8.07
CA SER A 43 4.35 29.71 7.70
C SER A 43 2.87 29.52 7.36
N LEU A 44 2.58 29.03 6.18
CA LEU A 44 1.22 28.73 5.74
C LEU A 44 0.74 27.44 6.40
N LYS A 45 -0.48 27.46 6.94
CA LYS A 45 -1.09 26.31 7.62
C LYS A 45 -2.48 26.07 7.06
N MET A 46 -2.78 24.85 6.65
CA MET A 46 -4.09 24.45 6.14
C MET A 46 -4.89 23.76 7.23
N ARG A 47 -6.19 24.02 7.28
CA ARG A 47 -7.17 23.29 8.08
C ARG A 47 -7.90 22.31 7.19
N ILE A 48 -8.13 21.09 7.65
CA ILE A 48 -8.85 20.09 6.87
C ILE A 48 -9.88 19.42 7.77
N GLY A 49 -11.15 19.47 7.34
CA GLY A 49 -12.27 18.77 7.97
C GLY A 49 -12.80 17.67 7.06
N ILE A 50 -13.01 16.48 7.60
CA ILE A 50 -13.53 15.34 6.84
C ILE A 50 -14.74 14.76 7.56
N HIS A 51 -15.80 14.51 6.79
CA HIS A 51 -16.97 13.78 7.24
C HIS A 51 -17.44 12.79 6.18
N SER A 52 -17.87 11.63 6.61
CA SER A 52 -18.42 10.57 5.77
C SER A 52 -19.93 10.43 6.04
N GLY A 53 -20.74 10.46 4.99
CA GLY A 53 -22.17 10.33 5.11
C GLY A 53 -22.87 10.42 3.75
N PRO A 54 -24.18 10.23 3.69
CA PRO A 54 -24.95 10.30 2.45
C PRO A 54 -24.94 11.72 1.87
N VAL A 55 -24.75 11.82 0.56
CA VAL A 55 -24.83 13.07 -0.20
C VAL A 55 -25.65 12.86 -1.47
N VAL A 56 -26.35 13.88 -1.89
CA VAL A 56 -26.94 13.94 -3.23
C VAL A 56 -25.91 14.61 -4.14
N VAL A 57 -25.54 13.95 -5.21
CA VAL A 57 -24.61 14.48 -6.21
C VAL A 57 -25.33 14.67 -7.53
N GLY A 58 -25.05 15.76 -8.19
CA GLY A 58 -25.65 16.07 -9.47
C GLY A 58 -24.84 17.12 -10.24
N THR A 59 -25.04 17.16 -11.53
CA THR A 59 -24.50 18.22 -12.39
C THR A 59 -25.45 19.41 -12.36
N LEU A 60 -24.92 20.57 -12.01
CA LEU A 60 -25.60 21.85 -12.10
C LEU A 60 -24.86 22.70 -13.14
N GLY A 61 -25.57 23.17 -14.14
CA GLY A 61 -24.96 24.04 -15.14
C GLY A 61 -25.80 24.19 -16.40
N ASN A 62 -25.31 25.00 -17.30
CA ASN A 62 -25.85 25.23 -18.64
C ASN A 62 -24.87 24.66 -19.69
N ASN A 63 -25.18 24.78 -20.97
CA ASN A 63 -24.38 24.27 -22.08
C ASN A 63 -22.93 24.81 -22.13
N LEU A 64 -22.60 25.82 -21.33
CA LEU A 64 -21.28 26.48 -21.31
C LEU A 64 -20.47 26.13 -20.06
N ARG A 65 -21.13 25.70 -18.96
CA ARG A 65 -20.46 25.35 -17.70
C ARG A 65 -21.25 24.31 -16.94
N VAL A 66 -20.66 23.13 -16.79
CA VAL A 66 -21.22 22.04 -15.99
C VAL A 66 -20.40 21.91 -14.70
N GLU A 67 -21.02 22.12 -13.56
CA GLU A 67 -20.40 21.91 -12.25
C GLU A 67 -21.00 20.68 -11.57
N PHE A 68 -20.14 19.81 -11.08
CA PHE A 68 -20.53 18.70 -10.26
C PHE A 68 -20.68 19.18 -8.80
N LYS A 69 -21.89 19.15 -8.27
CA LYS A 69 -22.17 19.60 -6.90
C LYS A 69 -22.64 18.44 -6.03
N ALA A 70 -22.13 18.43 -4.80
CA ALA A 70 -22.65 17.61 -3.73
C ALA A 70 -23.49 18.48 -2.79
N VAL A 71 -24.70 18.03 -2.47
CA VAL A 71 -25.65 18.73 -1.60
C VAL A 71 -26.07 17.78 -0.48
N GLY A 72 -26.17 18.31 0.73
CA GLY A 72 -26.65 17.56 1.89
C GLY A 72 -25.99 18.03 3.20
N ASP A 73 -26.52 17.52 4.29
CA ASP A 73 -26.01 17.81 5.63
C ASP A 73 -24.55 17.36 5.82
N THR A 74 -24.17 16.28 5.15
CA THR A 74 -22.79 15.73 5.11
C THR A 74 -21.77 16.79 4.66
N VAL A 75 -22.09 17.57 3.62
CA VAL A 75 -21.20 18.65 3.14
C VAL A 75 -21.05 19.75 4.18
N ASN A 76 -22.16 20.11 4.83
CA ASN A 76 -22.16 21.13 5.87
C ASN A 76 -21.36 20.71 7.10
N ILE A 77 -21.46 19.44 7.51
CA ILE A 77 -20.67 18.89 8.64
C ILE A 77 -19.18 18.89 8.30
N ALA A 78 -18.79 18.48 7.09
CA ALA A 78 -17.39 18.53 6.66
C ALA A 78 -16.81 19.95 6.71
N SER A 79 -17.55 20.95 6.22
CA SER A 79 -17.17 22.36 6.28
C SER A 79 -17.01 22.86 7.73
N ARG A 80 -17.90 22.43 8.64
CA ARG A 80 -17.81 22.80 10.05
C ARG A 80 -16.65 22.12 10.76
N MET A 81 -16.31 20.88 10.40
CA MET A 81 -15.11 20.19 10.88
C MET A 81 -13.84 20.94 10.47
N GLU A 82 -13.78 21.47 9.24
CA GLU A 82 -12.68 22.33 8.80
C GLU A 82 -12.58 23.59 9.66
N GLY A 83 -13.70 24.28 9.92
CA GLY A 83 -13.74 25.47 10.77
C GLY A 83 -13.33 25.22 12.22
N LEU A 84 -13.56 24.02 12.76
CA LEU A 84 -13.13 23.60 14.10
C LEU A 84 -11.67 23.16 14.17
N ALA A 85 -11.09 22.74 13.05
CA ALA A 85 -9.73 22.24 13.01
C ALA A 85 -8.73 23.35 13.34
N GLU A 86 -7.71 23.02 14.11
CA GLU A 86 -6.57 23.89 14.33
C GLU A 86 -5.73 24.03 13.06
N PRO A 87 -5.08 25.17 12.83
CA PRO A 87 -4.22 25.36 11.68
C PRO A 87 -3.12 24.29 11.61
N GLY A 88 -3.03 23.57 10.50
CA GLY A 88 -2.07 22.50 10.29
C GLY A 88 -2.57 21.11 10.72
N THR A 89 -3.86 20.96 11.05
CA THR A 89 -4.42 19.70 11.52
C THR A 89 -5.54 19.17 10.61
N ILE A 90 -5.86 17.89 10.78
CA ILE A 90 -6.95 17.18 10.10
C ILE A 90 -7.92 16.69 11.16
N TYR A 91 -9.17 17.17 11.09
CA TYR A 91 -10.23 16.73 11.99
C TYR A 91 -11.24 15.87 11.24
N VAL A 92 -11.71 14.82 11.92
CA VAL A 92 -12.72 13.90 11.38
C VAL A 92 -13.85 13.71 12.39
N THR A 93 -15.04 13.41 11.89
CA THR A 93 -16.18 13.03 12.73
C THR A 93 -16.10 11.56 13.17
N ARG A 94 -16.94 11.19 14.15
CA ARG A 94 -17.10 9.79 14.59
C ARG A 94 -17.44 8.84 13.45
N ASP A 95 -18.25 9.29 12.47
CA ASP A 95 -18.62 8.42 11.34
C ASP A 95 -17.41 8.11 10.46
N THR A 96 -16.58 9.10 10.15
CA THR A 96 -15.32 8.89 9.44
C THR A 96 -14.33 8.08 10.28
N PHE A 97 -14.23 8.37 11.59
CA PHE A 97 -13.38 7.60 12.51
C PHE A 97 -13.72 6.11 12.47
N LYS A 98 -15.00 5.74 12.64
CA LYS A 98 -15.44 4.32 12.62
C LYS A 98 -15.09 3.59 11.32
N LEU A 99 -15.12 4.29 10.18
CA LEU A 99 -14.78 3.73 8.87
C LEU A 99 -13.27 3.62 8.64
N THR A 100 -12.47 4.28 9.48
CA THR A 100 -11.03 4.43 9.27
C THR A 100 -10.19 4.08 10.51
N GLU A 101 -10.82 3.71 11.62
CA GLU A 101 -10.11 3.22 12.81
C GLU A 101 -9.26 1.97 12.46
N GLY A 102 -8.04 1.93 13.01
CA GLY A 102 -7.06 0.90 12.67
C GLY A 102 -6.15 1.26 11.49
N TYR A 103 -6.61 2.08 10.53
CA TYR A 103 -5.76 2.54 9.43
C TYR A 103 -4.97 3.80 9.76
N PHE A 104 -5.42 4.54 10.77
CA PHE A 104 -4.78 5.77 11.24
C PHE A 104 -4.77 5.80 12.76
N ARG A 105 -3.81 6.51 13.32
CA ARG A 105 -3.81 6.87 14.73
C ARG A 105 -4.60 8.15 14.91
N PHE A 106 -5.48 8.15 15.90
CA PHE A 106 -6.34 9.27 16.21
C PHE A 106 -6.17 9.72 17.65
N GLU A 107 -6.41 11.00 17.88
CA GLU A 107 -6.60 11.61 19.18
C GLU A 107 -8.08 12.03 19.31
N ALA A 108 -8.76 11.55 20.35
CA ALA A 108 -10.13 11.94 20.61
C ALA A 108 -10.17 13.35 21.21
N LEU A 109 -10.87 14.27 20.57
CA LEU A 109 -11.01 15.65 21.02
C LEU A 109 -12.33 15.90 21.76
N GLY A 110 -13.12 14.84 21.99
CA GLY A 110 -14.42 14.89 22.62
C GLY A 110 -15.53 15.47 21.72
N ASP A 111 -16.63 15.75 22.36
CA ASP A 111 -17.83 16.26 21.71
C ASP A 111 -17.77 17.78 21.52
N LYS A 112 -17.92 18.23 20.30
CA LYS A 112 -17.90 19.67 19.94
C LYS A 112 -19.29 20.12 19.49
N ARG A 113 -19.75 21.24 20.03
CA ARG A 113 -20.98 21.89 19.54
C ARG A 113 -20.72 22.51 18.17
N VAL A 114 -21.56 22.17 17.21
CA VAL A 114 -21.44 22.60 15.82
C VAL A 114 -22.70 23.40 15.46
N LYS A 115 -22.55 24.58 14.88
CA LYS A 115 -23.67 25.47 14.55
C LYS A 115 -24.74 24.74 13.71
N GLY A 116 -26.02 24.77 14.14
CA GLY A 116 -27.12 24.12 13.44
C GLY A 116 -27.19 22.60 13.59
N LYS A 117 -26.58 22.04 14.65
CA LYS A 117 -26.82 20.69 15.13
C LYS A 117 -27.28 20.77 16.58
N GLU A 118 -28.34 20.02 16.90
CA GLU A 118 -28.85 19.92 18.27
C GLU A 118 -27.92 19.10 19.14
N ASN A 119 -27.39 18.00 18.58
CA ASN A 119 -26.45 17.13 19.26
C ASN A 119 -25.00 17.48 18.95
N PRO A 120 -24.12 17.44 19.94
CA PRO A 120 -22.68 17.60 19.75
C PRO A 120 -22.12 16.53 18.80
N VAL A 121 -21.07 16.87 18.06
CA VAL A 121 -20.39 15.97 17.12
C VAL A 121 -19.08 15.52 17.75
N SER A 122 -18.94 14.21 17.96
CA SER A 122 -17.68 13.62 18.42
C SER A 122 -16.60 13.81 17.36
N THR A 123 -15.52 14.43 17.77
CA THR A 123 -14.44 14.91 16.90
C THR A 123 -13.13 14.21 17.23
N TYR A 124 -12.39 13.85 16.20
CA TYR A 124 -11.09 13.19 16.31
C TYR A 124 -10.07 13.90 15.43
N ARG A 125 -8.84 14.00 15.92
CA ARG A 125 -7.69 14.52 15.17
C ARG A 125 -6.90 13.35 14.58
N VAL A 126 -6.59 13.41 13.31
CA VAL A 126 -5.69 12.45 12.66
C VAL A 126 -4.26 12.79 13.04
N ILE A 127 -3.55 11.81 13.61
CA ILE A 127 -2.15 11.98 14.05
C ILE A 127 -1.18 11.48 12.98
N ALA A 128 -1.36 10.24 12.51
CA ALA A 128 -0.49 9.61 11.54
C ALA A 128 -1.19 8.40 10.88
N PRO A 129 -0.76 7.95 9.72
CA PRO A 129 -1.08 6.62 9.21
C PRO A 129 -0.68 5.55 10.23
N SER A 130 -1.42 4.45 10.26
CA SER A 130 -1.05 3.25 10.99
C SER A 130 -0.16 2.37 10.12
N THR A 131 0.66 1.50 10.70
CA THR A 131 1.40 0.45 9.98
C THR A 131 0.48 -0.55 9.30
N ARG A 132 -0.80 -0.59 9.68
CA ARG A 132 -1.84 -1.43 9.10
C ARG A 132 -2.32 -0.85 7.78
N LYS A 133 -2.13 -1.59 6.68
CA LYS A 133 -2.42 -1.10 5.32
C LYS A 133 -3.78 -1.54 4.79
N THR A 134 -4.35 -2.63 5.30
CA THR A 134 -5.56 -3.26 4.78
C THR A 134 -6.63 -3.50 5.84
N ARG A 135 -7.88 -3.74 5.39
CA ARG A 135 -8.98 -4.18 6.25
C ARG A 135 -8.65 -5.48 6.97
N PHE A 136 -7.90 -6.35 6.32
CA PHE A 136 -7.50 -7.62 6.90
C PHE A 136 -6.57 -7.40 8.10
N ASP A 137 -5.56 -6.52 7.96
CA ASP A 137 -4.62 -6.21 9.05
C ASP A 137 -5.36 -5.70 10.29
N VAL A 138 -6.37 -4.84 10.11
CA VAL A 138 -7.21 -4.31 11.20
C VAL A 138 -8.04 -5.41 11.85
N ASN A 139 -8.62 -6.31 11.07
CA ASN A 139 -9.47 -7.38 11.58
C ASN A 139 -8.66 -8.49 12.27
N ALA A 140 -7.44 -8.76 11.81
CA ALA A 140 -6.58 -9.78 12.40
C ALA A 140 -6.28 -9.52 13.88
N GLU A 141 -6.14 -8.25 14.27
CA GLU A 141 -5.92 -7.88 15.68
C GLU A 141 -7.17 -7.96 16.56
N ARG A 142 -8.36 -7.91 15.97
CA ARG A 142 -9.65 -8.09 16.70
C ARG A 142 -9.95 -9.56 17.01
N GLY A 143 -9.11 -10.47 16.53
CA GLY A 143 -9.27 -11.91 16.61
C GLY A 143 -9.84 -12.49 15.31
N LEU A 144 -9.18 -13.50 14.80
CA LEU A 144 -9.61 -14.23 13.61
C LEU A 144 -10.39 -15.47 14.03
N THR A 145 -11.43 -15.80 13.28
CA THR A 145 -12.11 -17.10 13.40
C THR A 145 -11.16 -18.24 13.05
N SER A 146 -11.53 -19.48 13.32
CA SER A 146 -10.74 -20.66 12.95
C SER A 146 -10.49 -20.69 11.44
N PHE A 147 -9.28 -21.05 11.03
CA PHE A 147 -8.95 -21.29 9.63
C PHE A 147 -9.32 -22.72 9.28
N VAL A 148 -10.24 -22.91 8.35
CA VAL A 148 -10.81 -24.23 8.02
C VAL A 148 -10.96 -24.42 6.52
N GLY A 149 -10.91 -25.68 6.08
CA GLY A 149 -11.28 -26.08 4.71
C GLY A 149 -10.31 -25.63 3.62
N ARG A 150 -9.06 -25.41 3.94
CA ARG A 150 -8.02 -24.94 2.99
C ARG A 150 -6.69 -25.70 3.11
N ASP A 151 -6.73 -26.85 3.77
CA ASP A 151 -5.51 -27.62 4.05
C ASP A 151 -4.81 -28.05 2.76
N ARG A 152 -5.55 -28.54 1.76
CA ARG A 152 -4.99 -28.99 0.48
C ARG A 152 -4.35 -27.85 -0.31
N GLU A 153 -5.01 -26.69 -0.37
CA GLU A 153 -4.47 -25.52 -1.04
C GLU A 153 -3.21 -25.02 -0.34
N LEU A 154 -3.17 -25.11 0.99
CA LEU A 154 -2.03 -24.71 1.80
C LEU A 154 -0.85 -25.67 1.61
N ASP A 155 -1.11 -26.99 1.58
CA ASP A 155 -0.09 -28.00 1.29
C ASP A 155 0.57 -27.77 -0.07
N LEU A 156 -0.19 -27.45 -1.13
CA LEU A 156 0.35 -27.13 -2.45
C LEU A 156 1.26 -25.90 -2.44
N LEU A 157 0.94 -24.88 -1.62
CA LEU A 157 1.80 -23.70 -1.49
C LEU A 157 3.07 -24.03 -0.70
N LEU A 158 2.97 -24.86 0.34
CA LEU A 158 4.13 -25.34 1.10
C LEU A 158 5.04 -26.22 0.22
N ASP A 159 4.50 -27.12 -0.59
CA ASP A 159 5.27 -27.90 -1.57
C ASP A 159 6.05 -27.00 -2.55
N SER A 160 5.42 -25.89 -2.99
CA SER A 160 6.10 -24.92 -3.84
C SER A 160 7.24 -24.20 -3.10
N LEU A 161 7.07 -23.94 -1.80
CA LEU A 161 8.12 -23.38 -0.97
C LEU A 161 9.30 -24.33 -0.82
N GLU A 162 9.06 -25.62 -0.55
CA GLU A 162 10.13 -26.62 -0.44
C GLU A 162 10.96 -26.70 -1.73
N ARG A 163 10.30 -26.72 -2.89
CA ARG A 163 11.01 -26.67 -4.18
C ARG A 163 11.85 -25.40 -4.34
N ALA A 164 11.33 -24.28 -3.89
CA ALA A 164 12.07 -23.01 -3.93
C ALA A 164 13.30 -23.06 -3.01
N LYS A 165 13.20 -23.64 -1.81
CA LYS A 165 14.33 -23.84 -0.90
C LYS A 165 15.44 -24.69 -1.53
N ASP A 166 15.09 -25.68 -2.34
CA ASP A 166 16.00 -26.51 -3.09
C ASP A 166 16.64 -25.81 -4.30
N GLY A 167 16.39 -24.51 -4.49
CA GLY A 167 16.93 -23.71 -5.58
C GLY A 167 16.16 -23.84 -6.89
N THR A 168 14.94 -24.40 -6.86
CA THR A 168 14.03 -24.42 -8.00
C THR A 168 12.99 -23.32 -7.82
N GLY A 169 13.29 -22.11 -8.23
CA GLY A 169 12.41 -20.96 -8.07
C GLY A 169 10.99 -21.23 -8.54
N GLN A 170 10.02 -20.82 -7.75
CA GLN A 170 8.60 -21.09 -7.96
C GLN A 170 7.78 -19.81 -7.99
N ALA A 171 6.68 -19.85 -8.72
CA ALA A 171 5.60 -18.85 -8.65
C ALA A 171 4.29 -19.54 -8.28
N PHE A 172 3.45 -18.89 -7.50
CA PHE A 172 2.19 -19.43 -7.03
C PHE A 172 1.08 -18.37 -7.04
N SER A 173 -0.01 -18.65 -7.73
CA SER A 173 -1.16 -17.76 -7.83
C SER A 173 -2.34 -18.25 -6.99
N ILE A 174 -2.88 -17.37 -6.17
CA ILE A 174 -4.08 -17.56 -5.36
C ILE A 174 -5.19 -16.71 -5.96
N ILE A 175 -6.09 -17.35 -6.69
CA ILE A 175 -7.18 -16.71 -7.43
C ILE A 175 -8.47 -16.81 -6.63
N GLY A 176 -9.31 -15.78 -6.62
CA GLY A 176 -10.61 -15.86 -5.99
C GLY A 176 -11.34 -14.53 -5.91
N GLU A 177 -12.64 -14.59 -5.73
CA GLU A 177 -13.52 -13.44 -5.60
C GLU A 177 -13.16 -12.53 -4.41
N ALA A 178 -13.70 -11.31 -4.43
CA ALA A 178 -13.59 -10.42 -3.28
C ALA A 178 -14.19 -11.05 -2.02
N GLY A 179 -13.48 -10.97 -0.90
CA GLY A 179 -13.97 -11.51 0.37
C GLY A 179 -13.85 -13.03 0.56
N ILE A 180 -13.36 -13.80 -0.43
CA ILE A 180 -13.22 -15.26 -0.35
C ILE A 180 -12.17 -15.75 0.65
N GLY A 181 -11.30 -14.86 1.13
CA GLY A 181 -10.28 -15.18 2.11
C GLY A 181 -8.85 -15.29 1.57
N LYS A 182 -8.51 -14.69 0.41
CA LYS A 182 -7.14 -14.71 -0.14
C LYS A 182 -6.10 -14.16 0.84
N SER A 183 -6.33 -12.98 1.41
CA SER A 183 -5.42 -12.38 2.40
C SER A 183 -5.35 -13.19 3.69
N ARG A 184 -6.46 -13.85 4.11
CA ARG A 184 -6.44 -14.78 5.24
C ARG A 184 -5.58 -15.99 4.95
N PHE A 185 -5.68 -16.55 3.77
CA PHE A 185 -4.88 -17.69 3.34
C PHE A 185 -3.37 -17.35 3.36
N LEU A 186 -3.00 -16.22 2.78
CA LEU A 186 -1.62 -15.73 2.79
C LEU A 186 -1.10 -15.47 4.22
N TYR A 187 -1.93 -14.93 5.09
CA TYR A 187 -1.61 -14.73 6.51
C TYR A 187 -1.31 -16.06 7.23
N GLU A 188 -2.15 -17.09 7.04
CA GLU A 188 -1.93 -18.39 7.67
C GLU A 188 -0.65 -19.06 7.13
N PHE A 189 -0.41 -18.97 5.82
CA PHE A 189 0.85 -19.41 5.23
C PHE A 189 2.05 -18.70 5.87
N ARG A 190 2.03 -17.37 5.94
CA ARG A 190 3.09 -16.58 6.58
C ARG A 190 3.29 -16.99 8.04
N LYS A 191 2.22 -17.24 8.77
CA LYS A 191 2.28 -17.72 10.17
C LYS A 191 2.99 -19.06 10.29
N ILE A 192 2.73 -20.01 9.40
CA ILE A 192 3.38 -21.30 9.38
C ILE A 192 4.87 -21.14 9.12
N VAL A 193 5.25 -20.39 8.09
CA VAL A 193 6.66 -20.23 7.69
C VAL A 193 7.44 -19.27 8.59
N SER A 194 6.80 -18.56 9.51
CA SER A 194 7.46 -17.60 10.41
C SER A 194 8.46 -18.24 11.39
N SER A 195 8.34 -19.54 11.63
CA SER A 195 9.28 -20.31 12.45
C SER A 195 10.50 -20.83 11.69
N GLU A 196 10.53 -20.66 10.38
CA GLU A 196 11.58 -21.13 9.51
C GLU A 196 12.62 -20.03 9.21
N ASP A 197 13.80 -20.43 8.77
CA ASP A 197 14.86 -19.50 8.36
C ASP A 197 14.61 -18.97 6.94
N ILE A 198 13.55 -18.17 6.79
CA ILE A 198 13.06 -17.63 5.53
C ILE A 198 12.88 -16.13 5.66
N THR A 199 13.21 -15.39 4.62
CA THR A 199 12.81 -13.98 4.50
C THR A 199 11.45 -13.90 3.82
N PHE A 200 10.47 -13.24 4.46
CA PHE A 200 9.14 -13.03 3.91
C PHE A 200 8.90 -11.55 3.63
N LEU A 201 8.77 -11.19 2.37
CA LEU A 201 8.52 -9.82 1.91
C LEU A 201 7.14 -9.71 1.27
N GLU A 202 6.46 -8.61 1.52
CA GLU A 202 5.09 -8.40 1.06
C GLU A 202 4.92 -7.01 0.46
N GLY A 203 4.40 -6.97 -0.76
CA GLY A 203 4.01 -5.76 -1.46
C GLY A 203 2.52 -5.76 -1.76
N LYS A 204 1.81 -4.69 -1.35
CA LYS A 204 0.35 -4.59 -1.51
C LYS A 204 -0.02 -3.64 -2.65
N CYS A 205 -0.78 -4.16 -3.61
CA CYS A 205 -1.36 -3.33 -4.65
C CYS A 205 -2.64 -2.68 -4.10
N LEU A 206 -2.64 -1.36 -4.05
CA LEU A 206 -3.74 -0.60 -3.48
C LEU A 206 -4.65 -0.07 -4.58
N SER A 207 -5.97 -0.12 -4.38
CA SER A 207 -6.95 0.35 -5.36
C SER A 207 -6.75 1.81 -5.80
N TYR A 208 -6.11 2.63 -4.96
CA TYR A 208 -5.69 4.00 -5.26
C TYR A 208 -4.22 4.10 -5.72
N GLY A 209 -3.49 3.01 -5.75
CA GLY A 209 -2.06 2.94 -6.11
C GLY A 209 -1.80 2.83 -7.61
N LYS A 210 -2.82 2.62 -8.47
CA LYS A 210 -2.66 2.51 -9.93
C LYS A 210 -1.93 3.70 -10.58
N GLY A 211 -1.90 4.86 -9.92
CA GLY A 211 -1.16 6.04 -10.40
C GLY A 211 0.23 6.20 -9.77
N ILE A 212 0.68 5.28 -8.91
CA ILE A 212 1.99 5.32 -8.26
C ILE A 212 2.81 4.15 -8.80
N PRO A 213 3.76 4.42 -9.73
CA PRO A 213 4.58 3.37 -10.32
C PRO A 213 5.35 2.57 -9.24
N TYR A 214 5.44 1.27 -9.42
CA TYR A 214 6.20 0.35 -8.55
C TYR A 214 5.81 0.35 -7.07
N HIS A 215 4.60 0.79 -6.70
CA HIS A 215 4.21 0.89 -5.28
C HIS A 215 4.48 -0.42 -4.49
N PRO A 216 4.01 -1.61 -4.92
CA PRO A 216 4.25 -2.85 -4.18
C PRO A 216 5.72 -3.26 -4.17
N VAL A 217 6.48 -2.93 -5.22
CA VAL A 217 7.94 -3.18 -5.26
C VAL A 217 8.66 -2.30 -4.23
N SER A 218 8.27 -1.03 -4.13
CA SER A 218 8.78 -0.13 -3.09
C SER A 218 8.45 -0.63 -1.68
N ASP A 219 7.25 -1.20 -1.47
CA ASP A 219 6.89 -1.81 -0.17
C ASP A 219 7.78 -3.01 0.17
N ILE A 220 8.05 -3.88 -0.80
CA ILE A 220 8.97 -5.02 -0.67
C ILE A 220 10.36 -4.54 -0.27
N LEU A 221 10.90 -3.53 -0.94
CA LEU A 221 12.21 -2.96 -0.61
C LEU A 221 12.23 -2.33 0.78
N LYS A 222 11.18 -1.60 1.17
CA LYS A 222 11.06 -1.04 2.52
C LYS A 222 11.08 -2.14 3.58
N GLY A 223 10.38 -3.26 3.33
CA GLY A 223 10.43 -4.42 4.21
C GLY A 223 11.83 -5.04 4.27
N ASN A 224 12.48 -5.19 3.13
CA ASN A 224 13.81 -5.80 3.03
C ASN A 224 14.91 -4.99 3.75
N PHE A 225 14.85 -3.67 3.66
CA PHE A 225 15.81 -2.76 4.30
C PHE A 225 15.32 -2.19 5.64
N GLU A 226 14.23 -2.72 6.20
CA GLU A 226 13.63 -2.27 7.47
C GLU A 226 13.39 -0.74 7.52
N ILE A 227 12.95 -0.18 6.39
CA ILE A 227 12.67 1.25 6.26
C ILE A 227 11.31 1.58 6.90
N GLY A 228 11.32 2.44 7.91
CA GLY A 228 10.12 2.95 8.55
C GLY A 228 9.41 4.04 7.74
N GLU A 229 8.09 4.20 7.93
CA GLU A 229 7.28 5.21 7.22
C GLU A 229 7.74 6.66 7.45
N ASN A 230 8.40 6.94 8.56
CA ASN A 230 8.85 8.27 8.95
C ASN A 230 10.37 8.43 8.90
N ASP A 231 11.09 7.47 8.34
CA ASP A 231 12.53 7.59 8.21
C ASP A 231 12.89 8.76 7.29
N PRO A 232 13.79 9.66 7.69
CA PRO A 232 14.28 10.72 6.82
C PRO A 232 15.19 10.17 5.72
N ASP A 233 15.35 10.95 4.64
CA ASP A 233 16.05 10.55 3.43
C ASP A 233 17.50 10.05 3.68
N ASP A 234 18.19 10.63 4.65
CA ASP A 234 19.55 10.22 5.06
C ASP A 234 19.57 8.85 5.75
N VAL A 235 18.58 8.57 6.62
CA VAL A 235 18.44 7.26 7.27
C VAL A 235 18.05 6.18 6.25
N ILE A 236 17.15 6.50 5.30
CA ILE A 236 16.79 5.56 4.23
C ILE A 236 18.03 5.22 3.40
N ARG A 237 18.82 6.22 3.01
CA ARG A 237 20.06 6.04 2.24
C ARG A 237 21.04 5.11 2.96
N GLU A 238 21.23 5.33 4.26
CA GLU A 238 22.15 4.52 5.06
C GLU A 238 21.67 3.07 5.18
N LYS A 239 20.38 2.85 5.43
CA LYS A 239 19.81 1.50 5.50
C LYS A 239 19.94 0.75 4.16
N VAL A 240 19.67 1.42 3.04
CA VAL A 240 19.83 0.82 1.70
C VAL A 240 21.29 0.51 1.42
N ARG A 241 22.22 1.42 1.72
CA ARG A 241 23.66 1.19 1.53
C ARG A 241 24.15 0.01 2.36
N SER A 242 23.86 -0.02 3.65
CA SER A 242 24.23 -1.13 4.53
C SER A 242 23.63 -2.47 4.07
N GLY A 243 22.40 -2.44 3.56
CA GLY A 243 21.76 -3.65 3.00
C GLY A 243 22.42 -4.13 1.70
N ILE A 244 22.84 -3.21 0.81
CA ILE A 244 23.58 -3.54 -0.41
C ILE A 244 24.93 -4.17 -0.05
N GLU A 245 25.65 -3.57 0.90
CA GLU A 245 26.94 -4.07 1.39
C GLU A 245 26.78 -5.48 2.01
N ALA A 246 25.78 -5.68 2.86
CA ALA A 246 25.52 -6.98 3.49
C ALA A 246 25.18 -8.09 2.48
N LEU A 247 24.66 -7.74 1.31
CA LEU A 247 24.34 -8.66 0.22
C LEU A 247 25.49 -8.80 -0.79
N ASP A 248 26.61 -8.14 -0.58
CA ASP A 248 27.73 -8.11 -1.54
C ASP A 248 27.27 -7.72 -2.94
N ALA A 249 26.35 -6.73 -3.04
CA ALA A 249 25.86 -6.19 -4.28
C ALA A 249 26.65 -4.94 -4.67
N ASP A 250 26.74 -4.65 -5.96
CA ASP A 250 27.45 -3.48 -6.47
C ASP A 250 26.71 -2.18 -6.15
N GLU A 251 27.30 -1.34 -5.31
CA GLU A 251 26.71 -0.09 -4.88
C GLU A 251 26.50 0.90 -6.04
N GLU A 252 27.45 1.03 -6.96
CA GLU A 252 27.40 2.02 -8.05
C GLU A 252 26.22 1.72 -9.01
N THR A 253 25.97 0.46 -9.27
CA THR A 253 24.91 0.02 -10.19
C THR A 253 23.58 -0.21 -9.51
N THR A 254 23.48 -0.13 -8.18
CA THR A 254 22.28 -0.50 -7.43
C THR A 254 21.73 0.68 -6.61
N LEU A 255 22.55 1.35 -5.82
CA LEU A 255 22.10 2.35 -4.86
C LEU A 255 21.29 3.51 -5.48
N PRO A 256 21.76 4.19 -6.55
CA PRO A 256 21.02 5.33 -7.10
C PRO A 256 19.60 4.97 -7.56
N TYR A 257 19.45 3.79 -8.17
CA TYR A 257 18.19 3.31 -8.72
C TYR A 257 17.20 2.87 -7.63
N LEU A 258 17.68 2.26 -6.55
CA LEU A 258 16.83 1.92 -5.40
C LEU A 258 16.38 3.17 -4.64
N LEU A 259 17.27 4.15 -4.47
CA LEU A 259 16.92 5.43 -3.82
C LEU A 259 15.89 6.22 -4.65
N GLU A 260 16.02 6.20 -5.98
CA GLU A 260 15.02 6.79 -6.87
C GLU A 260 13.66 6.11 -6.71
N LEU A 261 13.62 4.79 -6.74
CA LEU A 261 12.41 3.99 -6.55
C LEU A 261 11.75 4.24 -5.18
N LEU A 262 12.54 4.46 -4.15
CA LEU A 262 12.08 4.78 -2.79
C LEU A 262 11.67 6.25 -2.62
N GLY A 263 11.88 7.10 -3.65
CA GLY A 263 11.54 8.51 -3.64
C GLY A 263 12.45 9.36 -2.75
N VAL A 264 13.69 8.92 -2.53
CA VAL A 264 14.72 9.65 -1.78
C VAL A 264 15.27 10.78 -2.64
N ARG A 265 15.38 11.98 -2.09
CA ARG A 265 15.95 13.14 -2.80
C ARG A 265 17.45 12.95 -3.00
N ASP A 266 17.97 13.57 -4.06
CA ASP A 266 19.39 13.50 -4.41
C ASP A 266 19.86 12.03 -4.49
N SER A 267 19.05 11.18 -5.17
CA SER A 267 19.34 9.75 -5.36
C SER A 267 20.68 9.50 -6.06
N GLY A 268 21.22 10.51 -6.74
CA GLY A 268 22.42 10.43 -7.57
C GLY A 268 22.12 10.07 -9.03
N ILE A 269 20.87 9.79 -9.36
CA ILE A 269 20.45 9.41 -10.71
C ILE A 269 20.43 10.63 -11.68
N GLU A 270 20.29 11.85 -11.13
CA GLU A 270 20.23 13.09 -11.90
C GLU A 270 21.50 13.35 -12.72
N GLY A 271 22.65 12.86 -12.22
CA GLY A 271 23.94 12.96 -12.93
C GLY A 271 24.14 11.94 -14.04
N ILE A 272 23.23 10.95 -14.16
CA ILE A 272 23.36 9.86 -15.11
C ILE A 272 22.49 10.18 -16.35
N GLN A 273 23.15 10.47 -17.49
CA GLN A 273 22.43 10.68 -18.76
C GLN A 273 21.90 9.36 -19.29
N MET A 274 20.57 9.20 -19.29
CA MET A 274 19.92 8.02 -19.84
C MET A 274 18.46 8.33 -20.25
N SER A 275 17.91 7.52 -21.16
CA SER A 275 16.50 7.62 -21.55
C SER A 275 15.56 7.21 -20.41
N PRO A 276 14.30 7.64 -20.41
CA PRO A 276 13.31 7.19 -19.41
C PRO A 276 13.14 5.66 -19.39
N GLU A 277 13.19 5.01 -20.55
CA GLU A 277 13.13 3.55 -20.68
C GLU A 277 14.36 2.90 -20.05
N GLY A 278 15.56 3.38 -20.39
CA GLY A 278 16.80 2.89 -19.79
C GLY A 278 16.82 3.04 -18.26
N ARG A 279 16.21 4.13 -17.73
CA ARG A 279 16.06 4.32 -16.28
C ARG A 279 15.17 3.24 -15.66
N LYS A 280 14.03 2.93 -16.30
CA LYS A 280 13.16 1.83 -15.84
C LYS A 280 13.88 0.50 -15.81
N ASP A 281 14.60 0.16 -16.87
CA ASP A 281 15.34 -1.10 -16.98
C ASP A 281 16.39 -1.21 -15.87
N ARG A 282 17.10 -0.14 -15.57
CA ARG A 282 18.10 -0.10 -14.49
C ARG A 282 17.48 -0.23 -13.09
N ILE A 283 16.34 0.41 -12.87
CA ILE A 283 15.60 0.26 -11.61
C ILE A 283 15.20 -1.20 -11.39
N ILE A 284 14.63 -1.84 -12.41
CA ILE A 284 14.18 -3.23 -12.31
C ILE A 284 15.40 -4.18 -12.15
N GLU A 285 16.50 -3.92 -12.85
CA GLU A 285 17.72 -4.69 -12.71
C GLU A 285 18.31 -4.58 -11.29
N ALA A 286 18.30 -3.38 -10.70
CA ALA A 286 18.74 -3.18 -9.32
C ALA A 286 17.85 -3.96 -8.32
N VAL A 287 16.53 -3.92 -8.50
CA VAL A 287 15.59 -4.71 -7.68
C VAL A 287 15.86 -6.21 -7.81
N LYS A 288 16.02 -6.69 -9.04
CA LYS A 288 16.34 -8.09 -9.34
C LYS A 288 17.63 -8.54 -8.66
N GLN A 289 18.69 -7.73 -8.71
CA GLN A 289 19.97 -8.04 -8.05
C GLN A 289 19.80 -8.20 -6.55
N ILE A 290 19.08 -7.31 -5.87
CA ILE A 290 18.83 -7.42 -4.43
C ILE A 290 18.06 -8.69 -4.08
N ILE A 291 17.03 -9.02 -4.85
CA ILE A 291 16.24 -10.24 -4.65
C ILE A 291 17.10 -11.49 -4.83
N LEU A 292 17.86 -11.59 -5.92
CA LEU A 292 18.66 -12.78 -6.21
C LEU A 292 19.83 -12.94 -5.23
N LYS A 293 20.50 -11.85 -4.86
CA LYS A 293 21.57 -11.86 -3.84
C LYS A 293 20.99 -12.23 -2.46
N GLY A 294 19.86 -11.65 -2.05
CA GLY A 294 19.19 -12.01 -0.81
C GLY A 294 18.84 -13.51 -0.76
N ALA A 295 18.34 -14.06 -1.86
CA ALA A 295 17.98 -15.47 -1.99
C ALA A 295 19.19 -16.45 -1.92
N GLN A 296 20.41 -15.97 -2.16
CA GLN A 296 21.62 -16.77 -1.96
C GLN A 296 21.94 -16.98 -0.47
N HIS A 297 21.63 -15.98 0.35
CA HIS A 297 21.85 -16.04 1.80
C HIS A 297 20.76 -16.83 2.53
N ARG A 298 19.50 -16.62 2.14
CA ARG A 298 18.32 -17.19 2.79
C ARG A 298 17.17 -17.36 1.78
N PRO A 299 16.40 -18.47 1.82
CA PRO A 299 15.21 -18.60 0.98
C PRO A 299 14.27 -17.40 1.13
N LEU A 300 13.73 -16.94 0.03
CA LEU A 300 12.96 -15.70 -0.04
C LEU A 300 11.56 -15.98 -0.56
N VAL A 301 10.56 -15.56 0.21
CA VAL A 301 9.16 -15.50 -0.22
C VAL A 301 8.79 -14.07 -0.50
N ILE A 302 8.29 -13.78 -1.70
CA ILE A 302 7.81 -12.46 -2.10
C ILE A 302 6.32 -12.58 -2.41
N ALA A 303 5.48 -11.91 -1.63
CA ALA A 303 4.03 -11.89 -1.85
C ALA A 303 3.58 -10.56 -2.46
N PHE A 304 2.87 -10.64 -3.58
CA PHE A 304 2.15 -9.51 -4.19
C PHE A 304 0.65 -9.68 -3.94
N GLU A 305 0.10 -8.87 -3.04
CA GLU A 305 -1.33 -8.92 -2.72
C GLU A 305 -2.15 -8.00 -3.63
N ASP A 306 -3.34 -8.50 -3.99
CA ASP A 306 -4.36 -7.77 -4.78
C ASP A 306 -3.85 -7.23 -6.12
N LEU A 307 -3.11 -8.08 -6.86
CA LEU A 307 -2.40 -7.74 -8.09
C LEU A 307 -3.30 -7.12 -9.19
N HIS A 308 -4.60 -7.34 -9.15
CA HIS A 308 -5.57 -6.69 -10.04
C HIS A 308 -5.62 -5.15 -9.88
N TRP A 309 -4.94 -4.60 -8.87
CA TRP A 309 -4.73 -3.17 -8.68
C TRP A 309 -3.31 -2.71 -9.07
N ALA A 310 -2.46 -3.59 -9.60
CA ALA A 310 -1.11 -3.23 -10.01
C ALA A 310 -1.12 -2.18 -11.14
N ASP A 311 -0.07 -1.38 -11.19
CA ASP A 311 0.26 -0.52 -12.32
C ASP A 311 1.13 -1.27 -13.33
N GLN A 312 1.21 -0.77 -14.56
CA GLN A 312 1.97 -1.40 -15.64
C GLN A 312 3.45 -1.59 -15.30
N SER A 313 4.07 -0.63 -14.60
CA SER A 313 5.49 -0.71 -14.23
C SER A 313 5.73 -1.85 -13.22
N THR A 314 4.78 -2.09 -12.33
CA THR A 314 4.81 -3.23 -11.41
C THR A 314 4.68 -4.56 -12.17
N GLU A 315 3.77 -4.65 -13.16
CA GLU A 315 3.63 -5.85 -13.98
C GLU A 315 4.92 -6.14 -14.79
N ASP A 316 5.54 -5.11 -15.35
CA ASP A 316 6.81 -5.23 -16.07
C ASP A 316 7.93 -5.74 -15.14
N ALA A 317 8.00 -5.23 -13.92
CA ALA A 317 8.96 -5.69 -12.90
C ALA A 317 8.73 -7.17 -12.52
N ILE A 318 7.47 -7.55 -12.28
CA ILE A 318 7.10 -8.94 -11.96
C ILE A 318 7.49 -9.89 -13.10
N LYS A 319 7.24 -9.50 -14.36
CA LYS A 319 7.62 -10.30 -15.53
C LYS A 319 9.11 -10.60 -15.55
N LEU A 320 9.95 -9.59 -15.35
CA LEU A 320 11.41 -9.76 -15.31
C LEU A 320 11.89 -10.56 -14.08
N LEU A 321 11.22 -10.42 -12.93
CA LEU A 321 11.50 -11.27 -11.77
C LEU A 321 11.15 -12.72 -12.04
N LEU A 322 9.99 -13.01 -12.66
CA LEU A 322 9.62 -14.37 -13.05
C LEU A 322 10.65 -15.00 -14.01
N GLU A 323 11.24 -14.23 -14.90
CA GLU A 323 12.31 -14.71 -15.80
C GLU A 323 13.63 -15.01 -15.07
N ALA A 324 13.85 -14.36 -13.93
CA ALA A 324 15.11 -14.45 -13.18
C ALA A 324 15.11 -15.49 -12.06
N ILE A 325 13.96 -15.94 -11.57
CA ILE A 325 13.89 -16.87 -10.44
C ILE A 325 14.23 -18.33 -10.74
N PRO A 326 14.18 -18.87 -11.98
CA PRO A 326 14.67 -20.22 -12.22
C PRO A 326 16.11 -20.39 -11.72
N GLY A 327 16.35 -21.38 -10.84
CA GLY A 327 17.64 -21.62 -10.20
C GLY A 327 17.90 -20.79 -8.93
N ALA A 328 16.96 -19.96 -8.49
CA ALA A 328 17.07 -19.20 -7.25
C ALA A 328 16.17 -19.77 -6.14
N LYS A 329 16.54 -19.55 -4.88
CA LYS A 329 15.72 -19.91 -3.71
C LYS A 329 14.61 -18.88 -3.47
N VAL A 330 13.73 -18.70 -4.47
CA VAL A 330 12.67 -17.69 -4.46
C VAL A 330 11.32 -18.32 -4.73
N LEU A 331 10.34 -18.02 -3.87
CA LEU A 331 8.93 -18.27 -4.11
C LEU A 331 8.22 -16.93 -4.27
N ILE A 332 7.60 -16.69 -5.43
CA ILE A 332 6.74 -15.52 -5.64
C ILE A 332 5.28 -15.95 -5.51
N VAL A 333 4.54 -15.29 -4.63
CA VAL A 333 3.12 -15.57 -4.39
C VAL A 333 2.28 -14.38 -4.86
N PHE A 334 1.25 -14.66 -5.62
CA PHE A 334 0.32 -13.64 -6.12
C PHE A 334 -1.09 -13.88 -5.57
N THR A 335 -1.80 -12.81 -5.20
CA THR A 335 -3.24 -12.87 -4.97
C THR A 335 -3.96 -11.93 -5.93
N TYR A 336 -5.00 -12.40 -6.59
CA TYR A 336 -5.81 -11.58 -7.51
C TYR A 336 -7.22 -12.13 -7.72
N ARG A 337 -8.06 -11.34 -8.41
CA ARG A 337 -9.43 -11.73 -8.77
C ARG A 337 -9.48 -12.48 -10.10
N PRO A 338 -10.52 -13.30 -10.35
CA PRO A 338 -10.62 -14.09 -11.58
C PRO A 338 -10.68 -13.26 -12.87
N ASP A 339 -11.12 -12.01 -12.79
CA ASP A 339 -11.21 -11.07 -13.91
C ASP A 339 -9.87 -10.42 -14.28
N PHE A 340 -8.83 -10.61 -13.48
CA PHE A 340 -7.50 -10.09 -13.77
C PHE A 340 -6.77 -10.98 -14.77
N VAL A 341 -6.32 -10.37 -15.85
CA VAL A 341 -5.47 -11.01 -16.87
C VAL A 341 -4.07 -10.43 -16.75
N HIS A 342 -3.12 -11.26 -16.33
CA HIS A 342 -1.72 -10.84 -16.20
C HIS A 342 -0.99 -10.83 -17.55
N ALA A 343 0.04 -9.98 -17.66
CA ALA A 343 0.79 -9.76 -18.89
C ALA A 343 1.87 -10.82 -19.19
N TRP A 344 2.11 -11.80 -18.29
CA TRP A 344 3.13 -12.84 -18.47
C TRP A 344 2.50 -14.18 -18.87
N GLU A 345 3.28 -14.98 -19.58
CA GLU A 345 2.88 -16.30 -20.04
C GLU A 345 2.93 -17.33 -18.89
N SER A 346 2.16 -18.42 -19.05
CA SER A 346 2.26 -19.58 -18.16
C SER A 346 3.65 -20.19 -18.22
N ARG A 347 4.22 -20.53 -17.06
CA ARG A 347 5.53 -21.16 -16.89
C ARG A 347 5.36 -22.49 -16.16
N SER A 348 6.23 -23.47 -16.43
CA SER A 348 6.16 -24.78 -15.78
C SER A 348 6.36 -24.74 -14.25
N TYR A 349 7.00 -23.69 -13.74
CA TYR A 349 7.22 -23.44 -12.32
C TYR A 349 6.17 -22.51 -11.70
N HIS A 350 5.10 -22.18 -12.44
CA HIS A 350 4.01 -21.32 -11.98
C HIS A 350 2.76 -22.17 -11.71
N ASN A 351 2.51 -22.43 -10.45
CA ASN A 351 1.32 -23.12 -9.98
C ASN A 351 0.19 -22.13 -9.67
N GLN A 352 -1.06 -22.57 -9.78
CA GLN A 352 -2.20 -21.74 -9.44
C GLN A 352 -3.30 -22.54 -8.74
N ILE A 353 -3.96 -21.90 -7.79
CA ILE A 353 -5.17 -22.42 -7.15
C ILE A 353 -6.30 -21.40 -7.26
N THR A 354 -7.53 -21.90 -7.31
CA THR A 354 -8.71 -21.04 -7.22
C THR A 354 -9.43 -21.33 -5.91
N LEU A 355 -9.51 -20.31 -5.06
CA LEU A 355 -10.28 -20.39 -3.82
C LEU A 355 -11.77 -20.27 -4.11
N ASN A 356 -12.51 -21.32 -3.84
CA ASN A 356 -13.96 -21.36 -3.94
C ASN A 356 -14.61 -21.03 -2.59
N ARG A 357 -15.91 -20.79 -2.57
CA ARG A 357 -16.66 -20.65 -1.30
C ARG A 357 -16.52 -21.91 -0.47
N LEU A 358 -16.39 -21.74 0.84
CA LEU A 358 -16.44 -22.86 1.78
C LEU A 358 -17.78 -23.57 1.67
N SER A 359 -17.77 -24.87 1.83
CA SER A 359 -19.00 -25.65 1.94
C SER A 359 -19.80 -25.24 3.19
N ASN A 360 -21.10 -25.52 3.21
CA ASN A 360 -21.92 -25.28 4.40
C ASN A 360 -21.37 -25.98 5.64
N LYS A 361 -20.77 -27.16 5.48
CA LYS A 361 -20.16 -27.91 6.58
C LYS A 361 -18.93 -27.21 7.12
N GLU A 362 -18.06 -26.73 6.28
CA GLU A 362 -16.84 -25.99 6.68
C GLU A 362 -17.19 -24.62 7.32
N SER A 363 -18.22 -23.94 6.78
CA SER A 363 -18.67 -22.66 7.32
C SER A 363 -19.24 -22.76 8.75
N LEU A 364 -19.73 -23.94 9.16
CA LEU A 364 -20.19 -24.17 10.54
C LEU A 364 -19.03 -24.27 11.58
N PHE A 365 -17.80 -24.48 11.12
CA PHE A 365 -16.61 -24.56 11.99
C PHE A 365 -15.86 -23.20 12.05
N MET A 366 -16.34 -22.17 11.37
CA MET A 366 -15.83 -20.78 11.44
C MET A 366 -16.45 -20.02 12.61
#